data_f8501e4a8dc52a97d52eede147a2face
#
_entry.id   f8501e4a8dc52a97d52eede147a2face
#
_cell.length_a   1.000
_cell.length_b   1.000
_cell.length_c   1.000
_cell.angle_alpha   90.00
_cell.angle_beta   90.00
_cell.angle_gamma   90.00
#
_symmetry.space_group_name_H-M   'P 1'
#
loop_
_entity.id
_entity.type
_entity.pdbx_description
1 polymer ?
#
loop_
_entity_poly.entity_id
_entity_poly.type
_entity_poly.pdbx_seq_one_letter_code
_entity_poly.pdbx_strand_id
1 'polypeptide(L)'
;MREVMKTTLYSVDPSTTVGEAISLMARNKIGSALIMEGGRLIGIFTERDTVRAISQSHDAPDHEISSWMTRDPKTVSPDLDVDEAMKTMLDSGFRHLPVVERGEVVGMVSMRDLAAEQQ
;
A
#
# COMPACT_ATOMS: atom_id res chain seq x y z
N MET A 1 -14.38 8.63 -2.38
CA MET A 1 -13.23 8.04 -1.65
C MET A 1 -13.04 8.55 -0.23
N ARG A 2 -13.35 9.80 0.03
CA ARG A 2 -13.10 10.41 1.35
C ARG A 2 -13.79 9.66 2.50
N GLU A 3 -14.97 9.13 2.26
CA GLU A 3 -15.74 8.42 3.28
C GLU A 3 -15.28 6.98 3.51
N VAL A 4 -14.57 6.41 2.54
CA VAL A 4 -14.18 4.99 2.54
C VAL A 4 -12.71 4.81 2.92
N MET A 5 -11.85 5.75 2.56
CA MET A 5 -10.41 5.63 2.79
C MET A 5 -10.06 5.66 4.27
N LYS A 6 -9.01 4.92 4.63
CA LYS A 6 -8.40 5.00 5.94
C LYS A 6 -7.45 6.19 5.95
N THR A 7 -7.48 6.99 7.00
CA THR A 7 -6.64 8.18 7.12
C THR A 7 -5.46 7.98 8.07
N THR A 8 -5.45 6.90 8.85
CA THR A 8 -4.29 6.53 9.63
C THR A 8 -3.30 5.84 8.70
N LEU A 9 -2.17 6.50 8.44
CA LEU A 9 -1.18 6.02 7.49
C LEU A 9 0.01 5.40 8.20
N TYR A 10 0.48 4.27 7.67
CA TYR A 10 1.66 3.59 8.18
C TYR A 10 2.71 3.61 7.07
N SER A 11 3.85 4.18 7.37
CA SER A 11 4.92 4.31 6.38
C SER A 11 6.27 3.93 6.96
N VAL A 12 7.17 3.55 6.10
CA VAL A 12 8.55 3.24 6.41
C VAL A 12 9.44 3.91 5.37
N ASP A 13 10.74 4.01 5.64
CA ASP A 13 11.69 4.50 4.65
C ASP A 13 12.26 3.33 3.83
N PRO A 14 12.95 3.62 2.70
CA PRO A 14 13.44 2.56 1.80
C PRO A 14 14.48 1.62 2.44
N SER A 15 15.16 2.05 3.50
CA SER A 15 16.18 1.23 4.16
C SER A 15 15.62 0.34 5.27
N THR A 16 14.34 0.52 5.62
CA THR A 16 13.66 -0.37 6.56
C THR A 16 13.71 -1.79 6.01
N THR A 17 13.97 -2.78 6.87
CA THR A 17 14.01 -4.16 6.40
C THR A 17 12.60 -4.69 6.14
N VAL A 18 12.51 -5.68 5.27
CA VAL A 18 11.27 -6.38 4.99
C VAL A 18 10.68 -6.92 6.30
N GLY A 19 11.51 -7.51 7.17
CA GLY A 19 11.06 -8.03 8.46
C GLY A 19 10.44 -6.97 9.37
N GLU A 20 11.04 -5.78 9.42
CA GLU A 20 10.51 -4.66 10.19
C GLU A 20 9.16 -4.19 9.64
N ALA A 21 9.03 -4.14 8.31
CA ALA A 21 7.78 -3.76 7.66
C ALA A 21 6.67 -4.80 7.93
N ILE A 22 7.01 -6.08 7.84
CA ILE A 22 6.06 -7.17 8.15
C ILE A 22 5.58 -7.05 9.60
N SER A 23 6.49 -6.78 10.54
CA SER A 23 6.15 -6.60 11.94
C SER A 23 5.20 -5.42 12.15
N LEU A 24 5.46 -4.31 11.46
CA LEU A 24 4.60 -3.13 11.51
C LEU A 24 3.19 -3.48 11.02
N MET A 25 3.11 -4.18 9.90
CA MET A 25 1.83 -4.58 9.32
C MET A 25 1.06 -5.52 10.24
N ALA A 26 1.75 -6.51 10.81
CA ALA A 26 1.13 -7.49 11.71
C ALA A 26 0.61 -6.83 12.98
N ARG A 27 1.41 -5.96 13.60
CA ARG A 27 1.02 -5.27 14.85
C ARG A 27 -0.20 -4.38 14.66
N ASN A 28 -0.32 -3.76 13.49
CA ASN A 28 -1.39 -2.82 13.20
C ASN A 28 -2.54 -3.45 12.41
N LYS A 29 -2.45 -4.74 12.11
CA LYS A 29 -3.48 -5.50 11.37
C LYS A 29 -3.82 -4.85 10.04
N ILE A 30 -2.78 -4.43 9.31
CA ILE A 30 -2.91 -3.79 7.99
C ILE A 30 -2.25 -4.65 6.92
N GLY A 31 -2.76 -4.57 5.71
CA GLY A 31 -2.29 -5.37 4.58
C GLY A 31 -1.26 -4.68 3.70
N SER A 32 -0.86 -3.47 4.04
CA SER A 32 0.11 -2.72 3.24
C SER A 32 0.79 -1.66 4.07
N ALA A 33 2.00 -1.27 3.64
CA ALA A 33 2.74 -0.14 4.20
C ALA A 33 3.21 0.73 3.05
N LEU A 34 3.23 2.04 3.29
CA LEU A 34 3.73 3.01 2.32
C LEU A 34 5.24 3.14 2.50
N ILE A 35 5.97 3.28 1.41
CA ILE A 35 7.40 3.58 1.47
C ILE A 35 7.57 5.03 1.04
N MET A 36 8.03 5.86 1.99
CA MET A 36 8.18 7.29 1.80
C MET A 36 9.64 7.69 1.89
N GLU A 37 10.04 8.62 1.06
CA GLU A 37 11.40 9.16 1.09
C GLU A 37 11.33 10.66 0.83
N GLY A 38 11.81 11.45 1.79
CA GLY A 38 11.78 12.90 1.67
C GLY A 38 10.38 13.48 1.45
N GLY A 39 9.37 12.89 2.06
CA GLY A 39 7.98 13.32 1.91
C GLY A 39 7.30 12.83 0.63
N ARG A 40 7.99 12.01 -0.17
CA ARG A 40 7.47 11.49 -1.44
C ARG A 40 7.14 10.01 -1.32
N LEU A 41 6.01 9.62 -1.88
CA LEU A 41 5.63 8.22 -1.98
C LEU A 41 6.43 7.57 -3.11
N ILE A 42 7.28 6.61 -2.77
CA ILE A 42 8.11 5.92 -3.77
C ILE A 42 7.70 4.48 -4.00
N GLY A 43 6.95 3.89 -3.08
CA GLY A 43 6.52 2.52 -3.24
C GLY A 43 5.46 2.11 -2.23
N ILE A 44 4.99 0.89 -2.40
CA ILE A 44 4.06 0.25 -1.47
C ILE A 44 4.53 -1.18 -1.26
N PHE A 45 4.38 -1.69 -0.04
CA PHE A 45 4.70 -3.07 0.28
C PHE A 45 3.45 -3.73 0.84
N THR A 46 3.02 -4.82 0.22
CA THR A 46 1.76 -5.49 0.53
C THR A 46 1.99 -6.92 1.01
N GLU A 47 0.92 -7.56 1.47
CA GLU A 47 0.96 -8.99 1.82
C GLU A 47 1.41 -9.83 0.63
N ARG A 48 0.99 -9.47 -0.58
CA ARG A 48 1.42 -10.16 -1.80
C ARG A 48 2.93 -10.01 -2.00
N ASP A 49 3.48 -8.82 -1.76
CA ASP A 49 4.93 -8.60 -1.86
C ASP A 49 5.68 -9.43 -0.82
N THR A 50 5.11 -9.60 0.38
CA THR A 50 5.68 -10.45 1.43
C THR A 50 5.80 -11.89 0.94
N VAL A 51 4.73 -12.44 0.41
CA VAL A 51 4.72 -13.82 -0.09
C VAL A 51 5.74 -13.98 -1.22
N ARG A 52 5.77 -13.03 -2.15
CA ARG A 52 6.71 -13.05 -3.26
C ARG A 52 8.16 -13.01 -2.78
N ALA A 53 8.46 -12.12 -1.84
CA ALA A 53 9.81 -11.97 -1.31
C ALA A 53 10.29 -13.26 -0.63
N ILE A 54 9.49 -13.79 0.27
CA ILE A 54 9.85 -15.02 1.02
C ILE A 54 9.98 -16.22 0.09
N SER A 55 9.13 -16.31 -0.94
CA SER A 55 9.17 -17.44 -1.88
C SER A 55 10.42 -17.42 -2.75
N GLN A 56 10.99 -16.24 -3.01
CA GLN A 56 12.18 -16.09 -3.86
C GLN A 56 13.48 -16.06 -3.07
N SER A 57 13.45 -15.63 -1.82
CA SER A 57 14.63 -15.51 -0.99
C SER A 57 14.26 -15.69 0.48
N HIS A 58 14.71 -16.79 1.09
CA HIS A 58 14.35 -17.07 2.48
C HIS A 58 15.01 -16.09 3.46
N ASP A 59 16.03 -15.34 3.05
CA ASP A 59 16.64 -14.29 3.86
C ASP A 59 16.06 -12.90 3.53
N ALA A 60 14.99 -12.81 2.74
CA ALA A 60 14.35 -11.55 2.41
C ALA A 60 14.01 -10.67 3.61
N PRO A 61 13.63 -11.22 4.79
CA PRO A 61 13.37 -10.38 5.96
C PRO A 61 14.53 -9.46 6.35
N ASP A 62 15.76 -9.84 6.02
CA ASP A 62 16.96 -9.04 6.32
C ASP A 62 17.30 -8.03 5.21
N HIS A 63 16.61 -8.08 4.08
CA HIS A 63 16.84 -7.18 2.96
C HIS A 63 16.14 -5.85 3.19
N GLU A 64 16.68 -4.78 2.59
CA GLU A 64 15.98 -3.50 2.56
C GLU A 64 14.67 -3.63 1.77
N ILE A 65 13.62 -2.96 2.25
CA ILE A 65 12.31 -3.04 1.62
C ILE A 65 12.32 -2.50 0.18
N SER A 66 13.25 -1.59 -0.12
CA SER A 66 13.41 -1.06 -1.48
C SER A 66 13.70 -2.15 -2.52
N SER A 67 14.25 -3.28 -2.09
CA SER A 67 14.52 -4.41 -3.00
C SER A 67 13.26 -5.20 -3.35
N TRP A 68 12.20 -5.08 -2.57
CA TRP A 68 11.02 -5.92 -2.72
C TRP A 68 9.70 -5.14 -2.85
N MET A 69 9.71 -3.84 -2.61
CA MET A 69 8.50 -3.02 -2.71
C MET A 69 8.01 -2.94 -4.16
N THR A 70 6.74 -2.62 -4.33
CA THR A 70 6.19 -2.27 -5.63
C THR A 70 6.44 -0.78 -5.82
N ARG A 71 7.22 -0.41 -6.86
CA ARG A 71 7.58 0.97 -7.14
C ARG A 71 6.46 1.67 -7.90
N ASP A 72 6.40 2.99 -7.74
CA ASP A 72 5.45 3.84 -8.46
C ASP A 72 4.03 3.26 -8.39
N PRO A 73 3.48 3.09 -7.16
CA PRO A 73 2.17 2.48 -7.03
C PRO A 73 1.09 3.32 -7.71
N LYS A 74 0.05 2.65 -8.18
CA LYS A 74 -1.12 3.31 -8.71
C LYS A 74 -1.78 4.09 -7.58
N THR A 75 -2.11 5.35 -7.83
CA THR A 75 -2.77 6.20 -6.83
C THR A 75 -4.10 6.71 -7.37
N VAL A 76 -4.97 7.15 -6.47
CA VAL A 76 -6.27 7.72 -6.85
C VAL A 76 -6.50 9.04 -6.12
N SER A 77 -7.37 9.87 -6.69
CA SER A 77 -7.81 11.11 -6.05
C SER A 77 -8.88 10.81 -5.00
N PRO A 78 -8.95 11.57 -3.90
CA PRO A 78 -10.04 11.40 -2.93
C PRO A 78 -11.42 11.69 -3.51
N ASP A 79 -11.49 12.34 -4.67
CA ASP A 79 -12.75 12.66 -5.34
C ASP A 79 -13.20 11.59 -6.34
N LEU A 80 -12.37 10.57 -6.56
CA LEU A 80 -12.72 9.46 -7.44
C LEU A 80 -13.87 8.66 -6.82
N ASP A 81 -14.78 8.22 -7.66
CA ASP A 81 -15.91 7.44 -7.20
C ASP A 81 -15.51 5.99 -6.91
N VAL A 82 -16.24 5.35 -6.00
CA VAL A 82 -15.95 3.99 -5.52
C VAL A 82 -15.91 2.98 -6.68
N ASP A 83 -16.84 3.08 -7.63
CA ASP A 83 -16.90 2.15 -8.76
C ASP A 83 -15.69 2.31 -9.68
N GLU A 84 -15.23 3.54 -9.90
CA GLU A 84 -14.04 3.79 -10.70
C GLU A 84 -12.77 3.30 -9.99
N ALA A 85 -12.70 3.47 -8.68
CA ALA A 85 -11.59 2.96 -7.89
C ALA A 85 -11.53 1.43 -7.96
N MET A 86 -12.69 0.76 -7.84
CA MET A 86 -12.76 -0.69 -7.96
C MET A 86 -12.30 -1.14 -9.35
N LYS A 87 -12.72 -0.45 -10.39
CA LYS A 87 -12.29 -0.73 -11.75
C LYS A 87 -10.77 -0.60 -11.89
N THR A 88 -10.21 0.46 -11.31
CA THR A 88 -8.75 0.67 -11.30
C THR A 88 -8.03 -0.51 -10.65
N MET A 89 -8.54 -1.00 -9.54
CA MET A 89 -7.95 -2.16 -8.86
C MET A 89 -8.03 -3.42 -9.72
N LEU A 90 -9.19 -3.67 -10.33
CA LEU A 90 -9.38 -4.85 -11.16
C LEU A 90 -8.50 -4.81 -12.42
N ASP A 91 -8.38 -3.64 -13.05
CA ASP A 91 -7.60 -3.48 -14.27
C ASP A 91 -6.10 -3.55 -14.00
N SER A 92 -5.65 -3.03 -12.87
CA SER A 92 -4.22 -2.94 -12.56
C SER A 92 -3.68 -4.10 -11.72
N GLY A 93 -4.59 -4.85 -11.06
CA GLY A 93 -4.19 -5.91 -10.14
C GLY A 93 -3.79 -5.44 -8.76
N PHE A 94 -3.81 -4.14 -8.49
CA PHE A 94 -3.53 -3.61 -7.16
C PHE A 94 -4.77 -3.75 -6.29
N ARG A 95 -4.61 -4.19 -5.05
CA ARG A 95 -5.69 -4.32 -4.07
C ARG A 95 -5.67 -3.24 -3.02
N HIS A 96 -4.66 -2.38 -3.07
CA HIS A 96 -4.46 -1.25 -2.17
C HIS A 96 -4.04 -0.08 -3.02
N LEU A 97 -4.72 1.06 -2.85
CA LEU A 97 -4.39 2.27 -3.60
C LEU A 97 -4.17 3.42 -2.61
N PRO A 98 -3.00 4.05 -2.65
CA PRO A 98 -2.82 5.30 -1.91
C PRO A 98 -3.73 6.36 -2.51
N VAL A 99 -4.34 7.15 -1.64
CA VAL A 99 -5.19 8.27 -2.03
C VAL A 99 -4.34 9.54 -1.91
N VAL A 100 -4.18 10.25 -3.02
CA VAL A 100 -3.27 11.40 -3.11
C VAL A 100 -4.05 12.64 -3.49
N GLU A 101 -3.81 13.72 -2.76
CA GLU A 101 -4.40 15.04 -3.02
C GLU A 101 -3.30 16.08 -2.99
N ARG A 102 -3.16 16.85 -4.07
CA ARG A 102 -2.14 17.92 -4.17
C ARG A 102 -0.72 17.42 -3.91
N GLY A 103 -0.42 16.21 -4.39
CA GLY A 103 0.90 15.62 -4.25
C GLY A 103 1.17 14.95 -2.91
N GLU A 104 0.21 14.96 -1.99
CA GLU A 104 0.36 14.36 -0.67
C GLU A 104 -0.57 13.17 -0.48
N VAL A 105 -0.07 12.12 0.18
CA VAL A 105 -0.89 10.97 0.52
C VAL A 105 -1.80 11.36 1.67
N VAL A 106 -3.11 11.29 1.45
CA VAL A 106 -4.11 11.65 2.46
C VAL A 106 -4.88 10.44 2.98
N GLY A 107 -4.72 9.29 2.37
CA GLY A 107 -5.43 8.09 2.79
C GLY A 107 -4.95 6.86 2.06
N MET A 108 -5.53 5.74 2.41
CA MET A 108 -5.29 4.45 1.80
C MET A 108 -6.63 3.74 1.66
N VAL A 109 -6.87 3.11 0.53
CA VAL A 109 -8.08 2.34 0.33
C VAL A 109 -7.72 0.92 -0.12
N SER A 110 -8.41 -0.08 0.42
CA SER A 110 -8.23 -1.47 0.02
C SER A 110 -9.44 -1.94 -0.78
N MET A 111 -9.26 -3.02 -1.53
CA MET A 111 -10.37 -3.65 -2.25
C MET A 111 -11.49 -4.06 -1.28
N ARG A 112 -11.13 -4.50 -0.07
CA ARG A 112 -12.10 -4.86 0.96
C ARG A 112 -12.95 -3.64 1.37
N ASP A 113 -12.32 -2.48 1.53
CA ASP A 113 -13.03 -1.24 1.89
C ASP A 113 -14.04 -0.86 0.80
N LEU A 114 -13.64 -0.97 -0.47
CA LEU A 114 -14.51 -0.64 -1.60
C LEU A 114 -15.67 -1.64 -1.74
N ALA A 115 -15.38 -2.92 -1.56
CA ALA A 115 -16.39 -3.97 -1.67
C ALA A 115 -17.48 -3.80 -0.61
N ALA A 116 -17.10 -3.43 0.62
CA ALA A 116 -18.05 -3.18 1.69
C ALA A 116 -19.01 -2.02 1.34
N GLU A 117 -18.49 -1.02 0.65
CA GLU A 117 -19.29 0.17 0.28
C GLU A 117 -20.25 -0.09 -0.86
N GLN A 118 -19.99 -1.12 -1.68
CA GLN A 118 -20.84 -1.47 -2.82
C GLN A 118 -22.06 -2.34 -2.45
N GLN A 119 -22.17 -2.74 -1.22
CA GLN A 119 -23.29 -3.55 -0.76
C GLN A 119 -24.57 -2.75 -0.51
#